data_ff1b4d71869fada2aeb9cd5da5fb45b1
#
_entry.id   ff1b4d71869fada2aeb9cd5da5fb45b1
#
_cell.length_a   1.000
_cell.length_b   1.000
_cell.length_c   1.000
_cell.angle_alpha   90.00
_cell.angle_beta   90.00
_cell.angle_gamma   90.00
#
_symmetry.space_group_name_H-M   'P 1'
#
loop_
_entity.id
_entity.type
_entity.pdbx_description
1 polymer ?
#
loop_
_entity_poly.entity_id
_entity_poly.type
_entity_poly.pdbx_seq_one_letter_code
_entity_poly.pdbx_strand_id
1 'polypeptide(L)'
;MKKPTGFTLIELMVVVAIVALLATVAYPSYQNHLIKSRRAQAQTLMLEAMNRQEQYILVMRQYSNSPTTLGLSMDGFTCIAANCSNNWYTVTIAVNNAAAPPTYTVTATAIGGQVTDGNLTLDSTGAKTPADKW
;
A
#
# COMPACT_ATOMS: atom_id res chain seq x y z
N MET A 1 -0.87 36.09 48.94
CA MET A 1 -0.56 34.82 48.25
C MET A 1 -1.83 34.23 47.70
N LYS A 2 -1.99 34.14 46.34
CA LYS A 2 -3.15 33.48 45.72
C LYS A 2 -2.97 31.97 45.87
N LYS A 3 -3.93 31.27 46.45
CA LYS A 3 -3.94 29.82 46.53
C LYS A 3 -4.14 29.25 45.15
N PRO A 4 -3.34 28.26 44.70
CA PRO A 4 -3.60 27.59 43.42
C PRO A 4 -4.97 26.86 43.51
N THR A 5 -5.87 27.19 42.60
CA THR A 5 -7.16 26.47 42.44
C THR A 5 -6.87 25.19 41.65
N GLY A 6 -6.95 24.05 42.31
CA GLY A 6 -6.86 22.73 41.64
C GLY A 6 -8.13 22.40 40.87
N PHE A 7 -8.02 21.52 39.87
CA PHE A 7 -9.18 20.99 39.13
C PHE A 7 -10.11 20.19 40.05
N THR A 8 -11.40 20.32 39.83
CA THR A 8 -12.40 19.52 40.50
C THR A 8 -12.49 18.13 39.86
N LEU A 9 -12.87 17.12 40.64
CA LEU A 9 -13.06 15.76 40.16
C LEU A 9 -14.11 15.69 39.04
N ILE A 10 -15.19 16.47 39.17
CA ILE A 10 -16.27 16.54 38.17
C ILE A 10 -15.76 17.14 36.83
N GLU A 11 -14.90 18.15 36.87
CA GLU A 11 -14.29 18.72 35.65
C GLU A 11 -13.47 17.67 34.91
N LEU A 12 -12.67 16.86 35.62
CA LEU A 12 -11.91 15.78 35.03
C LEU A 12 -12.83 14.72 34.40
N MET A 13 -13.90 14.33 35.09
CA MET A 13 -14.85 13.34 34.59
C MET A 13 -15.54 13.81 33.30
N VAL A 14 -15.97 15.06 33.25
CA VAL A 14 -16.60 15.64 32.03
C VAL A 14 -15.61 15.67 30.85
N VAL A 15 -14.38 16.08 31.06
CA VAL A 15 -13.35 16.10 30.03
C VAL A 15 -13.09 14.69 29.47
N VAL A 16 -12.91 13.69 30.34
CA VAL A 16 -12.70 12.31 29.93
C VAL A 16 -13.91 11.76 29.16
N ALA A 17 -15.13 12.07 29.58
CA ALA A 17 -16.32 11.67 28.85
C ALA A 17 -16.41 12.26 27.46
N ILE A 18 -16.09 13.55 27.30
CA ILE A 18 -16.05 14.21 25.98
C ILE A 18 -14.96 13.60 25.09
N VAL A 19 -13.73 13.39 25.60
CA VAL A 19 -12.64 12.77 24.86
C VAL A 19 -13.01 11.35 24.42
N ALA A 20 -13.65 10.57 25.29
CA ALA A 20 -14.09 9.22 24.95
C ALA A 20 -15.12 9.23 23.81
N LEU A 21 -16.09 10.15 23.81
CA LEU A 21 -17.05 10.31 22.72
C LEU A 21 -16.38 10.69 21.40
N LEU A 22 -15.43 11.62 21.42
CA LEU A 22 -14.70 12.03 20.22
C LEU A 22 -13.82 10.88 19.67
N ALA A 23 -13.20 10.10 20.56
CA ALA A 23 -12.35 8.97 20.17
C ALA A 23 -13.14 7.88 19.41
N THR A 24 -14.41 7.64 19.72
CA THR A 24 -15.23 6.63 19.03
C THR A 24 -15.42 6.94 17.54
N VAL A 25 -15.44 8.20 17.15
CA VAL A 25 -15.57 8.63 15.74
C VAL A 25 -14.21 8.82 15.09
N ALA A 26 -13.24 9.37 15.81
CA ALA A 26 -11.91 9.67 15.26
C ALA A 26 -11.10 8.40 14.97
N TYR A 27 -11.19 7.37 15.81
CA TYR A 27 -10.37 6.16 15.67
C TYR A 27 -10.66 5.37 14.37
N PRO A 28 -11.92 5.03 14.00
CA PRO A 28 -12.19 4.33 12.75
C PRO A 28 -11.81 5.16 11.52
N SER A 29 -12.01 6.48 11.56
CA SER A 29 -11.60 7.38 10.47
C SER A 29 -10.08 7.34 10.26
N TYR A 30 -9.30 7.40 11.33
CA TYR A 30 -7.85 7.31 11.29
C TYR A 30 -7.37 5.97 10.70
N GLN A 31 -7.97 4.84 11.09
CA GLN A 31 -7.64 3.53 10.54
C GLN A 31 -7.90 3.45 9.04
N ASN A 32 -9.01 3.98 8.56
CA ASN A 32 -9.32 4.04 7.14
C ASN A 32 -8.31 4.87 6.34
N HIS A 33 -7.82 5.97 6.90
CA HIS A 33 -6.75 6.77 6.30
C HIS A 33 -5.43 6.01 6.20
N LEU A 34 -5.06 5.26 7.24
CA LEU A 34 -3.86 4.42 7.22
C LEU A 34 -3.94 3.33 6.15
N ILE A 35 -5.08 2.64 6.03
CA ILE A 35 -5.30 1.62 5.01
C ILE A 35 -5.14 2.21 3.61
N LYS A 36 -5.75 3.35 3.33
CA LYS A 36 -5.64 4.06 2.04
C LYS A 36 -4.21 4.51 1.75
N SER A 37 -3.49 5.04 2.73
CA SER A 37 -2.09 5.46 2.60
C SER A 37 -1.17 4.29 2.25
N ARG A 38 -1.32 3.15 2.93
CA ARG A 38 -0.56 1.93 2.66
C ARG A 38 -0.86 1.37 1.26
N ARG A 39 -2.13 1.41 0.84
CA ARG A 39 -2.55 1.05 -0.52
C ARG A 39 -1.86 1.93 -1.55
N ALA A 40 -1.85 3.25 -1.37
CA ALA A 40 -1.22 4.19 -2.29
C ALA A 40 0.29 3.92 -2.47
N GLN A 41 0.98 3.50 -1.41
CA GLN A 41 2.38 3.09 -1.50
C GLN A 41 2.54 1.84 -2.40
N ALA A 42 1.71 0.81 -2.22
CA ALA A 42 1.74 -0.37 -3.08
C ALA A 42 1.42 -0.03 -4.54
N GLN A 43 0.42 0.82 -4.79
CA GLN A 43 0.07 1.30 -6.13
C GLN A 43 1.23 2.05 -6.80
N THR A 44 1.95 2.89 -6.06
CA THR A 44 3.13 3.61 -6.56
C THR A 44 4.22 2.64 -7.00
N LEU A 45 4.50 1.60 -6.19
CA LEU A 45 5.48 0.57 -6.56
C LEU A 45 5.04 -0.24 -7.78
N MET A 46 3.74 -0.56 -7.90
CA MET A 46 3.19 -1.27 -9.05
C MET A 46 3.29 -0.45 -10.34
N LEU A 47 3.05 0.86 -10.26
CA LEU A 47 3.21 1.78 -11.40
C LEU A 47 4.68 1.95 -11.79
N GLU A 48 5.59 2.00 -10.82
CA GLU A 48 7.03 1.99 -11.09
C GLU A 48 7.45 0.67 -11.78
N ALA A 49 6.92 -0.47 -11.31
CA ALA A 49 7.16 -1.76 -11.96
C ALA A 49 6.69 -1.77 -13.43
N MET A 50 5.50 -1.21 -13.70
CA MET A 50 4.99 -1.05 -15.07
C MET A 50 5.94 -0.22 -15.92
N ASN A 51 6.36 0.96 -15.44
CA ASN A 51 7.29 1.83 -16.17
C ASN A 51 8.64 1.15 -16.47
N ARG A 52 9.16 0.39 -15.50
CA ARG A 52 10.41 -0.36 -15.66
C ARG A 52 10.25 -1.54 -16.64
N GLN A 53 9.11 -2.20 -16.66
CA GLN A 53 8.81 -3.25 -17.63
C GLN A 53 8.78 -2.71 -19.06
N GLU A 54 8.15 -1.56 -19.29
CA GLU A 54 8.11 -0.93 -20.61
C GLU A 54 9.51 -0.49 -21.09
N GLN A 55 10.38 -0.04 -20.19
CA GLN A 55 11.78 0.24 -20.53
C GLN A 55 12.57 -1.04 -20.82
N TYR A 56 12.35 -2.09 -20.02
CA TYR A 56 13.07 -3.36 -20.13
C TYR A 56 12.77 -4.10 -21.44
N ILE A 57 11.51 -4.14 -21.87
CA ILE A 57 11.12 -4.81 -23.12
C ILE A 57 11.71 -4.15 -24.35
N LEU A 58 11.98 -2.84 -24.35
CA LEU A 58 12.60 -2.14 -25.47
C LEU A 58 14.03 -2.63 -25.72
N VAL A 59 14.76 -3.05 -24.69
CA VAL A 59 16.14 -3.50 -24.76
C VAL A 59 16.22 -5.02 -24.88
N MET A 60 15.48 -5.74 -24.02
CA MET A 60 15.59 -7.19 -23.87
C MET A 60 14.55 -7.96 -24.70
N ARG A 61 13.58 -7.28 -25.31
CA ARG A 61 12.45 -7.84 -26.08
C ARG A 61 11.62 -8.87 -25.33
N GLN A 62 11.67 -8.82 -24.01
CA GLN A 62 10.89 -9.65 -23.09
C GLN A 62 10.67 -8.90 -21.78
N TYR A 63 9.67 -9.30 -21.02
CA TYR A 63 9.43 -8.80 -19.66
C TYR A 63 10.22 -9.59 -18.62
N SER A 64 10.50 -8.97 -17.47
CA SER A 64 11.19 -9.60 -16.34
C SER A 64 10.25 -9.87 -15.17
N ASN A 65 10.35 -11.06 -14.58
CA ASN A 65 9.64 -11.39 -13.34
C ASN A 65 10.41 -10.99 -12.07
N SER A 66 11.62 -10.43 -12.22
CA SER A 66 12.49 -10.08 -11.10
C SER A 66 12.48 -8.60 -10.81
N PRO A 67 11.98 -8.15 -9.65
CA PRO A 67 12.05 -6.76 -9.20
C PRO A 67 13.46 -6.18 -9.20
N THR A 68 14.45 -6.95 -8.76
CA THR A 68 15.85 -6.50 -8.73
C THR A 68 16.44 -6.30 -10.12
N THR A 69 16.08 -7.15 -11.08
CA THR A 69 16.49 -7.00 -12.49
C THR A 69 15.90 -5.72 -13.12
N LEU A 70 14.68 -5.36 -12.73
CA LEU A 70 14.03 -4.11 -13.13
C LEU A 70 14.58 -2.88 -12.39
N GLY A 71 15.43 -3.07 -11.38
CA GLY A 71 15.94 -1.99 -10.53
C GLY A 71 14.86 -1.34 -9.66
N LEU A 72 13.84 -2.11 -9.26
CA LEU A 72 12.80 -1.62 -8.37
C LEU A 72 13.37 -1.36 -6.98
N SER A 73 13.16 -0.16 -6.49
CA SER A 73 13.52 0.26 -5.14
C SER A 73 12.53 1.32 -4.69
N MET A 74 11.97 1.16 -3.50
CA MET A 74 11.05 2.12 -2.91
C MET A 74 11.24 2.12 -1.39
N ASP A 75 11.26 3.30 -0.79
CA ASP A 75 11.33 3.44 0.66
C ASP A 75 10.18 2.69 1.34
N GLY A 76 10.53 1.90 2.34
CA GLY A 76 9.57 1.08 3.08
C GLY A 76 9.30 -0.30 2.46
N PHE A 77 9.83 -0.61 1.27
CA PHE A 77 9.79 -1.94 0.68
C PHE A 77 11.19 -2.56 0.61
N THR A 78 11.26 -3.85 0.90
CA THR A 78 12.45 -4.67 0.65
C THR A 78 12.24 -5.46 -0.64
N CYS A 79 13.05 -5.17 -1.67
CA CYS A 79 12.95 -5.85 -2.96
C CYS A 79 14.06 -6.89 -3.10
N ILE A 80 13.66 -8.11 -3.45
CA ILE A 80 14.52 -9.25 -3.81
C ILE A 80 14.15 -9.74 -5.21
N ALA A 81 14.86 -10.75 -5.71
CA ALA A 81 14.61 -11.27 -7.06
C ALA A 81 13.16 -11.81 -7.25
N ALA A 82 12.52 -12.29 -6.21
CA ALA A 82 11.18 -12.88 -6.27
C ALA A 82 10.04 -11.89 -6.06
N ASN A 83 10.24 -10.86 -5.21
CA ASN A 83 9.18 -9.92 -4.84
C ASN A 83 9.75 -8.65 -4.20
N CYS A 84 8.88 -7.64 -4.06
CA CYS A 84 9.07 -6.52 -3.13
C CYS A 84 8.04 -6.62 -2.01
N SER A 85 8.45 -6.54 -0.76
CA SER A 85 7.54 -6.68 0.38
C SER A 85 7.77 -5.64 1.46
N ASN A 86 6.69 -5.30 2.15
CA ASN A 86 6.71 -4.57 3.40
C ASN A 86 5.77 -5.25 4.41
N ASN A 87 5.43 -4.60 5.53
CA ASN A 87 4.54 -5.17 6.54
C ASN A 87 3.06 -5.27 6.10
N TRP A 88 2.70 -4.74 4.94
CA TRP A 88 1.31 -4.55 4.51
C TRP A 88 0.99 -5.20 3.16
N TYR A 89 1.96 -5.22 2.25
CA TYR A 89 1.82 -5.76 0.90
C TYR A 89 3.06 -6.53 0.47
N THR A 90 2.83 -7.61 -0.28
CA THR A 90 3.87 -8.30 -1.05
C THR A 90 3.55 -8.13 -2.54
N VAL A 91 4.45 -7.49 -3.27
CA VAL A 91 4.31 -7.23 -4.70
C VAL A 91 5.11 -8.24 -5.50
N THR A 92 4.45 -8.97 -6.37
CA THR A 92 5.04 -9.98 -7.27
C THR A 92 4.75 -9.64 -8.73
N ILE A 93 5.61 -10.12 -9.62
CA ILE A 93 5.46 -9.93 -11.06
C ILE A 93 5.41 -11.31 -11.72
N ALA A 94 4.32 -11.59 -12.41
CA ALA A 94 4.18 -12.77 -13.27
C ALA A 94 4.30 -12.34 -14.72
N VAL A 95 5.09 -13.06 -15.53
CA VAL A 95 5.31 -12.75 -16.94
C VAL A 95 4.94 -13.93 -17.84
N ASN A 96 4.42 -13.63 -19.03
CA ASN A 96 4.20 -14.61 -20.08
C ASN A 96 4.87 -14.09 -21.36
N ASN A 97 6.14 -14.43 -21.53
CA ASN A 97 6.92 -14.05 -22.70
C ASN A 97 6.67 -14.95 -23.93
N ALA A 98 5.92 -16.04 -23.77
CA ALA A 98 5.50 -16.92 -24.86
C ALA A 98 4.22 -16.41 -25.55
N ALA A 99 3.49 -15.49 -24.94
CA ALA A 99 2.34 -14.83 -25.57
C ALA A 99 2.79 -13.91 -26.72
N ALA A 100 1.91 -13.68 -27.68
CA ALA A 100 2.15 -12.76 -28.77
C ALA A 100 0.99 -11.74 -28.87
N PRO A 101 1.16 -10.51 -28.36
CA PRO A 101 2.36 -9.94 -27.72
C PRO A 101 2.65 -10.52 -26.31
N PRO A 102 3.89 -10.42 -25.81
CA PRO A 102 4.22 -10.78 -24.42
C PRO A 102 3.38 -10.00 -23.42
N THR A 103 3.10 -10.60 -22.26
CA THR A 103 2.27 -9.98 -21.21
C THR A 103 2.90 -10.12 -19.84
N TYR A 104 2.53 -9.24 -18.92
CA TYR A 104 2.84 -9.37 -17.50
C TYR A 104 1.65 -8.97 -16.63
N THR A 105 1.68 -9.41 -15.38
CA THR A 105 0.75 -8.97 -14.34
C THR A 105 1.54 -8.69 -13.07
N VAL A 106 1.39 -7.50 -12.53
CA VAL A 106 1.90 -7.11 -11.22
C VAL A 106 0.77 -7.29 -10.21
N THR A 107 1.03 -8.05 -9.15
CA THR A 107 0.06 -8.31 -8.09
C THR A 107 0.61 -7.84 -6.75
N ALA A 108 -0.14 -6.97 -6.07
CA ALA A 108 0.10 -6.61 -4.68
C ALA A 108 -0.85 -7.42 -3.79
N THR A 109 -0.31 -8.38 -3.08
CA THR A 109 -1.06 -9.20 -2.12
C THR A 109 -1.04 -8.55 -0.76
N ALA A 110 -2.23 -8.24 -0.24
CA ALA A 110 -2.40 -7.65 1.09
C ALA A 110 -2.07 -8.66 2.20
N ILE A 111 -1.31 -8.24 3.19
CA ILE A 111 -0.89 -9.05 4.34
C ILE A 111 -1.17 -8.32 5.66
N GLY A 112 -1.20 -9.10 6.75
CA GLY A 112 -1.41 -8.54 8.09
C GLY A 112 -2.70 -7.75 8.22
N GLY A 113 -2.65 -6.57 8.80
CA GLY A 113 -3.80 -5.69 8.98
C GLY A 113 -4.38 -5.09 7.69
N GLN A 114 -3.75 -5.33 6.53
CA GLN A 114 -4.21 -4.82 5.24
C GLN A 114 -5.09 -5.83 4.48
N VAL A 115 -5.22 -7.07 4.96
CA VAL A 115 -5.99 -8.14 4.30
C VAL A 115 -7.44 -7.73 4.02
N THR A 116 -8.06 -6.96 4.90
CA THR A 116 -9.43 -6.44 4.70
C THR A 116 -9.54 -5.49 3.51
N ASP A 117 -8.45 -4.84 3.12
CA ASP A 117 -8.39 -3.99 1.94
C ASP A 117 -8.34 -4.81 0.64
N GLY A 118 -7.79 -6.02 0.71
CA GLY A 118 -7.68 -6.96 -0.40
C GLY A 118 -6.50 -6.69 -1.33
N ASN A 119 -6.39 -7.52 -2.34
CA ASN A 119 -5.28 -7.51 -3.30
C ASN A 119 -5.53 -6.50 -4.43
N LEU A 120 -4.44 -6.06 -5.06
CA LEU A 120 -4.47 -5.20 -6.24
C LEU A 120 -3.75 -5.90 -7.38
N THR A 121 -4.21 -5.70 -8.62
CA THR A 121 -3.50 -6.16 -9.82
C THR A 121 -3.40 -5.04 -10.85
N LEU A 122 -2.32 -5.08 -11.61
CA LEU A 122 -2.05 -4.20 -12.74
C LEU A 122 -1.43 -5.05 -13.85
N ASP A 123 -2.03 -5.07 -15.01
CA ASP A 123 -1.53 -5.86 -16.14
C ASP A 123 -0.80 -5.01 -17.21
N SER A 124 -0.22 -5.69 -18.20
CA SER A 124 0.51 -5.07 -19.31
C SER A 124 -0.35 -4.20 -20.22
N THR A 125 -1.67 -4.25 -20.12
CA THR A 125 -2.58 -3.35 -20.85
C THR A 125 -2.91 -2.08 -20.06
N GLY A 126 -2.43 -2.00 -18.80
CA GLY A 126 -2.77 -0.93 -17.87
C GLY A 126 -4.09 -1.14 -17.15
N ALA A 127 -4.73 -2.31 -17.29
CA ALA A 127 -5.95 -2.62 -16.56
C ALA A 127 -5.65 -2.82 -15.07
N LYS A 128 -6.48 -2.21 -14.24
CA LYS A 128 -6.33 -2.12 -12.79
C LYS A 128 -7.50 -2.79 -12.10
N THR A 129 -7.23 -3.72 -11.19
CA THR A 129 -8.29 -4.38 -10.41
C THR A 129 -7.97 -4.43 -8.94
N PRO A 130 -8.99 -4.32 -8.07
CA PRO A 130 -10.35 -3.89 -8.37
C PRO A 130 -10.38 -2.38 -8.70
N ALA A 131 -11.24 -1.97 -9.66
CA ALA A 131 -11.25 -0.61 -10.20
C ALA A 131 -11.63 0.47 -9.16
N ASP A 132 -12.42 0.11 -8.15
CA ASP A 132 -12.87 1.00 -7.08
C ASP A 132 -11.76 1.39 -6.07
N LYS A 133 -10.59 0.76 -6.19
CA LYS A 133 -9.46 0.98 -5.27
C LYS A 133 -8.28 1.72 -5.90
N TRP A 134 -8.37 2.00 -7.17
CA TRP A 134 -7.31 2.71 -7.91
C TRP A 134 -7.58 4.21 -8.10
#